data_f4ae63187af4bbeb8c4afe3649179960
#
_entry.id   f4ae63187af4bbeb8c4afe3649179960
#
_cell.length_a   1.000
_cell.length_b   1.000
_cell.length_c   1.000
_cell.angle_alpha   90.00
_cell.angle_beta   90.00
_cell.angle_gamma   90.00
#
_symmetry.space_group_name_H-M   'P 1'
#
loop_
_entity.id
_entity.type
_entity.pdbx_description
1 polymer ?
#
loop_
_entity_poly.entity_id
_entity_poly.type
_entity_poly.pdbx_seq_one_letter_code
_entity_poly.pdbx_strand_id
1 'polypeptide(L)'
;MRTKNIRVRTFRSRLIGMFAMAVFPMLVVGCAQAGFAQATTTKTFSSAGEACDALFQAAKKSDERELEAILGAEKEITSSGDEIEDKLERERFSQKYQEMHRLVREADGSTILYIGAENWPFPIPLVSTNGVWRFDSDHGKQEILFRTIGENEATAIEVCDAVASAKKQRSTSEPAADPIVGYAQSLVSLTNANGSQTAGANTGKDSHLFQGYYFRTANKDSRIALVAYPAKYRSSGVMTFLVTQKGVVYEKDLGPNTQTVAPQMMAHHLDSGWHIAELP
;
A
#
# COMPACT_ATOMS: atom_id res chain seq x y z
N MET A 1 -32.57 -37.96 23.29
CA MET A 1 -33.13 -39.09 22.57
C MET A 1 -33.83 -38.58 21.32
N ARG A 2 -33.32 -38.80 20.17
CA ARG A 2 -33.84 -39.08 18.80
C ARG A 2 -32.84 -38.59 17.75
N THR A 3 -32.04 -39.52 17.34
CA THR A 3 -31.21 -39.46 16.14
C THR A 3 -32.05 -39.44 14.89
N LYS A 4 -31.79 -38.53 13.93
CA LYS A 4 -32.30 -38.60 12.58
C LYS A 4 -31.16 -38.87 11.59
N ASN A 5 -31.14 -40.11 11.12
CA ASN A 5 -30.38 -40.58 9.96
C ASN A 5 -30.87 -39.90 8.68
N ILE A 6 -29.95 -39.32 7.90
CA ILE A 6 -30.23 -38.93 6.51
C ILE A 6 -29.44 -39.87 5.60
N ARG A 7 -30.17 -40.63 4.81
CA ARG A 7 -29.73 -41.61 3.83
C ARG A 7 -29.10 -40.91 2.62
N VAL A 8 -27.90 -41.35 2.28
CA VAL A 8 -27.28 -41.12 0.98
C VAL A 8 -27.98 -41.98 -0.07
N ARG A 9 -28.51 -41.36 -1.12
CA ARG A 9 -29.02 -42.04 -2.30
C ARG A 9 -27.97 -42.10 -3.38
N THR A 10 -27.45 -43.29 -3.58
CA THR A 10 -26.68 -43.68 -4.76
C THR A 10 -27.59 -43.83 -5.97
N PHE A 11 -27.24 -43.23 -7.09
CA PHE A 11 -27.88 -43.48 -8.38
C PHE A 11 -26.90 -44.22 -9.30
N ARG A 12 -27.22 -45.46 -9.56
CA ARG A 12 -26.58 -46.33 -10.58
C ARG A 12 -27.50 -46.39 -11.78
N SER A 13 -26.97 -46.37 -12.98
CA SER A 13 -27.34 -47.22 -14.14
C SER A 13 -26.81 -46.56 -15.44
N ARG A 14 -26.09 -47.22 -16.20
CA ARG A 14 -26.20 -48.30 -17.24
C ARG A 14 -25.87 -47.66 -18.59
N LEU A 15 -24.75 -48.04 -19.15
CA LEU A 15 -24.49 -48.99 -20.26
C LEU A 15 -25.32 -48.78 -21.54
N ILE A 16 -24.60 -48.58 -22.65
CA ILE A 16 -24.65 -49.35 -23.92
C ILE A 16 -24.27 -48.42 -25.09
N GLY A 17 -23.31 -48.91 -25.93
CA GLY A 17 -23.21 -48.53 -27.33
C GLY A 17 -21.80 -48.42 -27.88
N MET A 18 -21.24 -49.57 -28.31
CA MET A 18 -20.05 -49.68 -29.17
C MET A 18 -20.29 -49.01 -30.52
N PHE A 19 -19.37 -48.21 -30.99
CA PHE A 19 -18.99 -48.17 -32.43
C PHE A 19 -17.50 -47.83 -32.55
N ALA A 20 -16.79 -48.82 -33.12
CA ALA A 20 -15.38 -48.70 -33.45
C ALA A 20 -15.25 -47.89 -34.76
N MET A 21 -14.43 -46.84 -34.74
CA MET A 21 -13.86 -46.30 -35.96
C MET A 21 -12.43 -45.86 -35.70
N ALA A 22 -11.50 -46.64 -36.23
CA ALA A 22 -10.08 -46.41 -36.19
C ALA A 22 -9.76 -45.14 -36.97
N VAL A 23 -9.22 -44.12 -36.31
CA VAL A 23 -8.53 -43.01 -36.94
C VAL A 23 -7.16 -42.85 -36.29
N PHE A 24 -6.16 -42.94 -37.11
CA PHE A 24 -4.72 -42.84 -36.87
C PHE A 24 -4.43 -41.54 -36.11
N PRO A 25 -3.76 -41.55 -34.96
CA PRO A 25 -3.29 -40.32 -34.35
C PRO A 25 -1.93 -39.94 -35.00
N MET A 26 -1.94 -38.90 -35.75
CA MET A 26 -0.75 -38.14 -36.14
C MET A 26 -0.20 -37.47 -34.86
N LEU A 27 0.91 -38.02 -34.43
CA LEU A 27 1.66 -37.55 -33.23
C LEU A 27 2.29 -36.20 -33.55
N VAL A 28 1.59 -35.10 -33.33
CA VAL A 28 2.18 -33.78 -33.27
C VAL A 28 2.85 -33.67 -31.88
N VAL A 29 4.15 -33.91 -31.84
CA VAL A 29 4.99 -33.56 -30.69
C VAL A 29 5.08 -32.03 -30.68
N GLY A 30 4.09 -31.39 -30.07
CA GLY A 30 4.16 -30.01 -29.66
C GLY A 30 5.14 -29.92 -28.48
N CYS A 31 6.37 -29.48 -28.74
CA CYS A 31 7.23 -28.99 -27.67
C CYS A 31 6.51 -27.80 -27.01
N ALA A 32 5.76 -28.08 -25.95
CA ALA A 32 5.38 -27.06 -25.00
C ALA A 32 6.68 -26.57 -24.36
N GLN A 33 7.24 -25.51 -24.88
CA GLN A 33 8.21 -24.71 -24.16
C GLN A 33 7.44 -24.13 -22.96
N ALA A 34 7.49 -24.84 -21.84
CA ALA A 34 7.21 -24.23 -20.55
C ALA A 34 8.25 -23.11 -20.42
N GLY A 35 7.85 -21.89 -20.70
CA GLY A 35 8.59 -20.71 -20.32
C GLY A 35 8.68 -20.77 -18.81
N PHE A 36 9.80 -21.27 -18.30
CA PHE A 36 10.19 -21.05 -16.92
C PHE A 36 10.32 -19.53 -16.81
N ALA A 37 9.32 -18.88 -16.21
CA ALA A 37 9.52 -17.56 -15.64
C ALA A 37 10.78 -17.74 -14.77
N GLN A 38 11.87 -17.13 -15.17
CA GLN A 38 13.07 -17.03 -14.36
C GLN A 38 12.63 -16.28 -13.10
N ALA A 39 12.35 -17.04 -12.04
CA ALA A 39 12.30 -16.47 -10.71
C ALA A 39 13.67 -15.82 -10.52
N THR A 40 13.70 -14.50 -10.44
CA THR A 40 14.90 -13.75 -10.11
C THR A 40 15.34 -14.22 -8.74
N THR A 41 16.32 -15.14 -8.73
CA THR A 41 16.83 -15.70 -7.48
C THR A 41 17.59 -14.61 -6.77
N THR A 42 17.02 -14.11 -5.66
CA THR A 42 17.71 -13.18 -4.75
C THR A 42 19.02 -13.79 -4.26
N LYS A 43 20.01 -12.93 -4.07
CA LYS A 43 21.32 -13.34 -3.53
C LYS A 43 21.17 -14.02 -2.19
N THR A 44 21.95 -15.07 -1.96
CA THR A 44 21.93 -15.87 -0.73
C THR A 44 23.22 -15.71 0.05
N PHE A 45 23.14 -15.93 1.38
CA PHE A 45 24.20 -15.67 2.34
C PHE A 45 24.33 -16.82 3.34
N SER A 46 25.47 -16.94 4.00
CA SER A 46 25.71 -17.95 5.02
C SER A 46 25.10 -17.57 6.39
N SER A 47 24.81 -16.28 6.60
CA SER A 47 24.21 -15.77 7.83
C SER A 47 23.34 -14.52 7.58
N ALA A 48 22.42 -14.24 8.51
CA ALA A 48 21.65 -13.00 8.47
C ALA A 48 22.55 -11.74 8.62
N GLY A 49 23.62 -11.83 9.42
CA GLY A 49 24.58 -10.75 9.56
C GLY A 49 25.30 -10.41 8.25
N GLU A 50 25.80 -11.45 7.55
CA GLU A 50 26.42 -11.28 6.23
C GLU A 50 25.47 -10.64 5.21
N ALA A 51 24.20 -11.03 5.22
CA ALA A 51 23.20 -10.42 4.35
C ALA A 51 23.00 -8.93 4.64
N CYS A 52 22.91 -8.56 5.93
CA CYS A 52 22.78 -7.16 6.34
C CYS A 52 24.02 -6.32 6.03
N ASP A 53 25.21 -6.87 6.25
CA ASP A 53 26.45 -6.19 5.89
C ASP A 53 26.57 -5.97 4.38
N ALA A 54 26.17 -6.95 3.58
CA ALA A 54 26.14 -6.81 2.12
C ALA A 54 25.16 -5.72 1.68
N LEU A 55 23.95 -5.68 2.25
CA LEU A 55 22.95 -4.65 2.00
C LEU A 55 23.50 -3.25 2.36
N PHE A 56 24.11 -3.11 3.54
CA PHE A 56 24.71 -1.86 3.96
C PHE A 56 25.82 -1.40 3.00
N GLN A 57 26.71 -2.29 2.57
CA GLN A 57 27.79 -1.96 1.65
C GLN A 57 27.26 -1.53 0.27
N ALA A 58 26.20 -2.20 -0.23
CA ALA A 58 25.55 -1.85 -1.48
C ALA A 58 24.86 -0.47 -1.40
N ALA A 59 24.13 -0.20 -0.32
CA ALA A 59 23.46 1.09 -0.09
C ALA A 59 24.50 2.24 0.04
N LYS A 60 25.56 2.04 0.82
CA LYS A 60 26.63 3.02 1.02
C LYS A 60 27.36 3.40 -0.26
N LYS A 61 27.49 2.44 -1.19
CA LYS A 61 28.16 2.67 -2.50
C LYS A 61 27.16 3.11 -3.57
N SER A 62 25.88 3.16 -3.27
CA SER A 62 24.79 3.34 -4.23
C SER A 62 24.87 2.34 -5.41
N ASP A 63 25.23 1.09 -5.10
CA ASP A 63 25.34 0.01 -6.09
C ASP A 63 23.95 -0.61 -6.34
N GLU A 64 23.23 -0.05 -7.31
CA GLU A 64 21.87 -0.47 -7.65
C GLU A 64 21.80 -1.93 -8.07
N ARG A 65 22.79 -2.43 -8.81
CA ARG A 65 22.80 -3.82 -9.26
C ARG A 65 22.95 -4.79 -8.10
N GLU A 66 23.78 -4.43 -7.13
CA GLU A 66 23.95 -5.23 -5.93
C GLU A 66 22.72 -5.15 -5.04
N LEU A 67 22.07 -3.98 -4.92
CA LEU A 67 20.79 -3.83 -4.22
C LEU A 67 19.70 -4.70 -4.85
N GLU A 68 19.57 -4.68 -6.19
CA GLU A 68 18.63 -5.54 -6.93
C GLU A 68 18.95 -7.05 -6.74
N ALA A 69 20.21 -7.42 -6.72
CA ALA A 69 20.61 -8.80 -6.46
C ALA A 69 20.24 -9.26 -5.04
N ILE A 70 20.39 -8.39 -4.05
CA ILE A 70 20.12 -8.67 -2.63
C ILE A 70 18.61 -8.66 -2.35
N LEU A 71 17.90 -7.63 -2.79
CA LEU A 71 16.51 -7.36 -2.45
C LEU A 71 15.51 -7.82 -3.51
N GLY A 72 15.97 -8.29 -4.66
CA GLY A 72 15.15 -8.62 -5.83
C GLY A 72 15.11 -7.51 -6.86
N ALA A 73 14.96 -7.88 -8.12
CA ALA A 73 14.98 -6.96 -9.27
C ALA A 73 13.68 -6.15 -9.45
N GLU A 74 12.79 -6.15 -8.46
CA GLU A 74 11.54 -5.43 -8.54
C GLU A 74 11.73 -3.97 -8.13
N LYS A 75 11.49 -3.08 -9.08
CA LYS A 75 11.72 -1.65 -8.92
C LYS A 75 10.97 -1.04 -7.73
N GLU A 76 9.79 -1.58 -7.39
CA GLU A 76 9.00 -1.13 -6.26
C GLU A 76 9.71 -1.26 -4.90
N ILE A 77 10.74 -2.11 -4.82
CA ILE A 77 11.55 -2.31 -3.60
C ILE A 77 12.82 -1.44 -3.61
N THR A 78 13.40 -1.22 -4.79
CA THR A 78 14.76 -0.66 -4.89
C THR A 78 14.81 0.78 -5.40
N SER A 79 13.68 1.31 -5.92
CA SER A 79 13.62 2.67 -6.47
C SER A 79 12.22 3.27 -6.33
N SER A 80 12.16 4.55 -5.97
CA SER A 80 10.96 5.37 -6.01
C SER A 80 10.65 5.91 -7.42
N GLY A 81 11.62 5.82 -8.33
CA GLY A 81 11.61 6.46 -9.64
C GLY A 81 12.20 7.87 -9.65
N ASP A 82 12.63 8.38 -8.50
CA ASP A 82 13.37 9.64 -8.34
C ASP A 82 14.78 9.34 -7.83
N GLU A 83 15.79 9.56 -8.68
CA GLU A 83 17.20 9.27 -8.35
C GLU A 83 17.72 10.07 -7.14
N ILE A 84 17.21 11.29 -6.94
CA ILE A 84 17.62 12.13 -5.82
C ILE A 84 17.03 11.58 -4.52
N GLU A 85 15.77 11.23 -4.54
CA GLU A 85 15.10 10.62 -3.39
C GLU A 85 15.71 9.26 -3.04
N ASP A 86 15.92 8.40 -4.02
CA ASP A 86 16.56 7.10 -3.85
C ASP A 86 17.95 7.21 -3.23
N LYS A 87 18.72 8.20 -3.66
CA LYS A 87 20.03 8.48 -3.09
C LYS A 87 19.93 8.92 -1.62
N LEU A 88 19.03 9.83 -1.30
CA LEU A 88 18.81 10.30 0.07
C LEU A 88 18.36 9.16 0.99
N GLU A 89 17.48 8.27 0.51
CA GLU A 89 17.03 7.10 1.28
C GLU A 89 18.18 6.13 1.55
N ARG A 90 19.05 5.86 0.57
CA ARG A 90 20.26 5.04 0.76
C ARG A 90 21.24 5.67 1.75
N GLU A 91 21.41 6.99 1.71
CA GLU A 91 22.24 7.72 2.68
C GLU A 91 21.66 7.63 4.10
N ARG A 92 20.33 7.86 4.26
CA ARG A 92 19.62 7.74 5.55
C ARG A 92 19.72 6.32 6.12
N PHE A 93 19.46 5.30 5.28
CA PHE A 93 19.64 3.90 5.68
C PHE A 93 21.06 3.65 6.18
N SER A 94 22.07 4.10 5.44
CA SER A 94 23.48 3.89 5.78
C SER A 94 23.85 4.58 7.10
N GLN A 95 23.37 5.79 7.35
CA GLN A 95 23.58 6.52 8.61
C GLN A 95 22.93 5.79 9.79
N LYS A 96 21.65 5.41 9.67
CA LYS A 96 20.91 4.67 10.70
C LYS A 96 21.55 3.31 11.01
N TYR A 97 21.99 2.59 9.98
CA TYR A 97 22.69 1.31 10.15
C TYR A 97 23.98 1.48 10.95
N GLN A 98 24.77 2.54 10.67
CA GLN A 98 26.01 2.83 11.42
C GLN A 98 25.77 3.32 12.84
N GLU A 99 24.70 4.08 13.05
CA GLU A 99 24.31 4.55 14.37
C GLU A 99 23.99 3.37 15.30
N MET A 100 23.14 2.48 14.87
CA MET A 100 22.81 1.25 15.56
C MET A 100 22.12 0.27 14.60
N HIS A 101 22.48 -0.99 14.67
CA HIS A 101 21.75 -2.06 14.01
C HIS A 101 21.73 -3.32 14.87
N ARG A 102 20.65 -4.07 14.77
CA ARG A 102 20.49 -5.35 15.44
C ARG A 102 19.53 -6.25 14.69
N LEU A 103 19.72 -7.55 14.84
CA LEU A 103 18.87 -8.59 14.30
C LEU A 103 17.98 -9.15 15.40
N VAL A 104 16.70 -9.25 15.14
CA VAL A 104 15.70 -9.83 16.05
C VAL A 104 14.99 -10.96 15.32
N ARG A 105 14.98 -12.15 15.94
CA ARG A 105 14.23 -13.28 15.42
C ARG A 105 12.79 -13.19 15.90
N GLU A 106 11.86 -13.25 14.94
CA GLU A 106 10.42 -13.21 15.21
C GLU A 106 9.85 -14.61 15.48
N ALA A 107 8.62 -14.65 15.99
CA ALA A 107 7.95 -15.89 16.37
C ALA A 107 7.65 -16.81 15.18
N ASP A 108 7.49 -16.25 13.98
CA ASP A 108 7.28 -16.96 12.72
C ASP A 108 8.56 -17.56 12.13
N GLY A 109 9.71 -17.30 12.77
CA GLY A 109 11.03 -17.78 12.37
C GLY A 109 11.76 -16.86 11.40
N SER A 110 11.16 -15.77 10.95
CA SER A 110 11.84 -14.70 10.20
C SER A 110 12.79 -13.92 11.11
N THR A 111 13.65 -13.10 10.53
CA THR A 111 14.56 -12.23 11.26
C THR A 111 14.46 -10.82 10.70
N ILE A 112 14.20 -9.84 11.56
CA ILE A 112 14.07 -8.43 11.20
C ILE A 112 15.35 -7.70 11.55
N LEU A 113 15.83 -6.88 10.62
CA LEU A 113 16.89 -5.90 10.86
C LEU A 113 16.28 -4.62 11.44
N TYR A 114 16.71 -4.21 12.62
CA TYR A 114 16.36 -2.92 13.23
C TYR A 114 17.55 -1.97 13.09
N ILE A 115 17.29 -0.71 12.70
CA ILE A 115 18.31 0.31 12.50
C ILE A 115 17.94 1.62 13.20
N GLY A 116 18.96 2.44 13.49
CA GLY A 116 18.82 3.74 14.15
C GLY A 116 18.49 3.65 15.63
N ALA A 117 18.71 4.72 16.37
CA ALA A 117 18.41 4.82 17.80
C ALA A 117 16.93 4.60 18.11
N GLU A 118 16.04 4.92 17.18
CA GLU A 118 14.60 4.71 17.25
C GLU A 118 14.17 3.26 17.03
N ASN A 119 15.11 2.35 16.76
CA ASN A 119 14.83 0.93 16.45
C ASN A 119 13.85 0.75 15.27
N TRP A 120 14.06 1.45 14.18
CA TRP A 120 13.19 1.34 13.00
C TRP A 120 13.35 -0.04 12.34
N PRO A 121 12.25 -0.82 12.20
CA PRO A 121 12.31 -2.14 11.57
C PRO A 121 12.40 -2.02 10.06
N PHE A 122 13.46 -2.60 9.48
CA PHE A 122 13.60 -2.70 8.03
C PHE A 122 12.46 -3.54 7.44
N PRO A 123 11.80 -3.10 6.37
CA PRO A 123 10.54 -3.71 5.92
C PRO A 123 10.71 -5.10 5.29
N ILE A 124 11.92 -5.46 4.86
CA ILE A 124 12.15 -6.74 4.19
C ILE A 124 12.80 -7.70 5.17
N PRO A 125 12.07 -8.74 5.63
CA PRO A 125 12.60 -9.70 6.59
C PRO A 125 13.64 -10.62 5.94
N LEU A 126 14.50 -11.18 6.78
CA LEU A 126 15.41 -12.25 6.43
C LEU A 126 14.79 -13.60 6.76
N VAL A 127 14.89 -14.54 5.84
CA VAL A 127 14.45 -15.92 6.03
C VAL A 127 15.60 -16.88 5.77
N SER A 128 15.58 -18.02 6.47
CA SER A 128 16.58 -19.05 6.29
C SER A 128 15.95 -20.38 5.87
N THR A 129 16.53 -21.01 4.86
CA THR A 129 16.17 -22.36 4.43
C THR A 129 17.44 -23.21 4.37
N ASN A 130 17.50 -24.28 5.15
CA ASN A 130 18.67 -25.16 5.23
C ASN A 130 19.99 -24.42 5.57
N GLY A 131 19.92 -23.39 6.41
CA GLY A 131 21.09 -22.59 6.80
C GLY A 131 21.52 -21.53 5.78
N VAL A 132 20.82 -21.41 4.65
CA VAL A 132 21.04 -20.39 3.62
C VAL A 132 20.06 -19.24 3.85
N TRP A 133 20.58 -18.03 3.96
CA TRP A 133 19.83 -16.82 4.26
C TRP A 133 19.58 -15.97 3.02
N ARG A 134 18.41 -15.33 2.97
CA ARG A 134 18.06 -14.34 1.94
C ARG A 134 17.04 -13.33 2.49
N PHE A 135 16.96 -12.18 1.86
CA PHE A 135 15.84 -11.27 2.07
C PHE A 135 14.57 -11.84 1.40
N ASP A 136 13.44 -11.73 2.08
CA ASP A 136 12.12 -12.15 1.57
C ASP A 136 11.41 -10.98 0.91
N SER A 137 11.70 -10.78 -0.36
CA SER A 137 11.20 -9.66 -1.15
C SER A 137 9.68 -9.64 -1.29
N ASP A 138 9.05 -10.81 -1.39
CA ASP A 138 7.59 -10.90 -1.51
C ASP A 138 6.88 -10.41 -0.24
N HIS A 139 7.39 -10.81 0.92
CA HIS A 139 6.91 -10.31 2.21
C HIS A 139 7.24 -8.81 2.35
N GLY A 140 8.45 -8.41 1.97
CA GLY A 140 8.89 -7.02 2.02
C GLY A 140 7.99 -6.08 1.21
N LYS A 141 7.54 -6.46 0.02
CA LYS A 141 6.58 -5.69 -0.78
C LYS A 141 5.27 -5.46 -0.07
N GLN A 142 4.73 -6.49 0.55
CA GLN A 142 3.47 -6.37 1.29
C GLN A 142 3.64 -5.42 2.47
N GLU A 143 4.73 -5.52 3.20
CA GLU A 143 5.03 -4.64 4.32
C GLU A 143 5.21 -3.18 3.89
N ILE A 144 5.97 -2.93 2.81
CA ILE A 144 6.13 -1.60 2.22
C ILE A 144 4.77 -1.03 1.80
N LEU A 145 3.95 -1.84 1.14
CA LEU A 145 2.60 -1.43 0.73
C LEU A 145 1.73 -1.07 1.95
N PHE A 146 1.75 -1.88 3.01
CA PHE A 146 0.96 -1.61 4.21
C PHE A 146 1.42 -0.33 4.92
N ARG A 147 2.74 -0.09 5.01
CA ARG A 147 3.28 1.17 5.56
C ARG A 147 2.86 2.37 4.72
N THR A 148 3.00 2.28 3.40
CA THR A 148 2.59 3.35 2.48
C THR A 148 1.10 3.68 2.63
N ILE A 149 0.24 2.66 2.71
CA ILE A 149 -1.19 2.87 2.96
C ILE A 149 -1.40 3.57 4.30
N GLY A 150 -0.77 3.09 5.37
CA GLY A 150 -0.91 3.68 6.71
C GLY A 150 -0.44 5.14 6.77
N GLU A 151 0.70 5.46 6.17
CA GLU A 151 1.23 6.83 6.10
C GLU A 151 0.31 7.77 5.31
N ASN A 152 -0.20 7.30 4.16
CA ASN A 152 -1.13 8.07 3.36
C ASN A 152 -2.46 8.32 4.10
N GLU A 153 -2.99 7.31 4.79
CA GLU A 153 -4.20 7.42 5.60
C GLU A 153 -4.01 8.37 6.78
N ALA A 154 -2.90 8.26 7.50
CA ALA A 154 -2.55 9.18 8.59
C ALA A 154 -2.51 10.63 8.10
N THR A 155 -1.85 10.87 6.96
CA THR A 155 -1.81 12.21 6.34
C THR A 155 -3.21 12.69 5.93
N ALA A 156 -4.03 11.79 5.35
CA ALA A 156 -5.40 12.15 4.96
C ALA A 156 -6.27 12.52 6.18
N ILE A 157 -6.12 11.80 7.29
CA ILE A 157 -6.79 12.11 8.56
C ILE A 157 -6.34 13.47 9.10
N GLU A 158 -5.04 13.78 9.12
CA GLU A 158 -4.50 15.06 9.56
C GLU A 158 -5.09 16.24 8.74
N VAL A 159 -5.16 16.11 7.42
CA VAL A 159 -5.80 17.10 6.54
C VAL A 159 -7.28 17.26 6.90
N CYS A 160 -8.00 16.15 7.08
CA CYS A 160 -9.41 16.18 7.46
C CYS A 160 -9.64 16.83 8.84
N ASP A 161 -8.77 16.56 9.82
CA ASP A 161 -8.87 17.18 11.15
C ASP A 161 -8.60 18.70 11.10
N ALA A 162 -7.59 19.13 10.34
CA ALA A 162 -7.32 20.54 10.15
C ALA A 162 -8.53 21.29 9.56
N VAL A 163 -9.19 20.67 8.55
CA VAL A 163 -10.43 21.19 7.96
C VAL A 163 -11.57 21.21 8.98
N ALA A 164 -11.74 20.14 9.75
CA ALA A 164 -12.77 20.03 10.77
C ALA A 164 -12.60 21.11 11.87
N SER A 165 -11.37 21.33 12.31
CA SER A 165 -11.01 22.34 13.29
C SER A 165 -11.28 23.76 12.78
N ALA A 166 -10.91 24.06 11.52
CA ALA A 166 -11.23 25.33 10.89
C ALA A 166 -12.75 25.57 10.78
N LYS A 167 -13.55 24.53 10.52
CA LYS A 167 -15.03 24.65 10.48
C LYS A 167 -15.61 24.92 11.87
N LYS A 168 -15.09 24.29 12.93
CA LYS A 168 -15.52 24.56 14.31
C LYS A 168 -15.23 26.01 14.73
N GLN A 169 -14.06 26.54 14.38
CA GLN A 169 -13.68 27.93 14.71
C GLN A 169 -14.55 28.97 13.98
N ARG A 170 -14.97 28.70 12.72
CA ARG A 170 -15.83 29.62 11.95
C ARG A 170 -17.23 29.72 12.48
N SER A 171 -17.75 28.77 13.22
CA SER A 171 -19.04 28.90 13.88
C SER A 171 -19.07 30.05 14.92
N THR A 172 -17.89 30.61 15.24
CA THR A 172 -17.70 31.65 16.27
C THR A 172 -17.16 32.99 15.74
N SER A 173 -16.83 33.15 14.43
CA SER A 173 -16.18 34.36 13.89
C SER A 173 -16.50 34.63 12.41
N GLU A 174 -16.39 35.90 11.98
CA GLU A 174 -16.64 36.50 10.64
C GLU A 174 -15.94 35.78 9.44
N PRO A 175 -16.46 35.94 8.19
CA PRO A 175 -16.02 35.13 7.03
C PRO A 175 -14.65 35.59 6.48
N ALA A 176 -13.60 34.87 6.81
CA ALA A 176 -12.31 34.95 6.12
C ALA A 176 -12.26 33.92 4.95
N ALA A 177 -11.32 34.11 4.00
CA ALA A 177 -11.09 33.25 2.84
C ALA A 177 -11.04 31.77 3.22
N ASP A 178 -11.46 30.89 2.32
CA ASP A 178 -11.61 29.46 2.63
C ASP A 178 -10.29 28.82 3.14
N PRO A 179 -10.17 28.45 4.44
CA PRO A 179 -8.92 27.92 5.00
C PRO A 179 -8.53 26.57 4.37
N ILE A 180 -9.47 25.84 3.76
CA ILE A 180 -9.22 24.56 3.10
C ILE A 180 -8.33 24.79 1.89
N VAL A 181 -8.63 25.80 1.09
CA VAL A 181 -7.82 26.18 -0.07
C VAL A 181 -6.45 26.68 0.41
N GLY A 182 -6.40 27.45 1.48
CA GLY A 182 -5.15 27.93 2.07
C GLY A 182 -4.30 26.81 2.65
N TYR A 183 -4.90 25.84 3.35
CA TYR A 183 -4.18 24.71 3.94
C TYR A 183 -3.75 23.71 2.87
N ALA A 184 -4.62 23.32 1.95
CA ALA A 184 -4.26 22.46 0.82
C ALA A 184 -3.19 23.12 -0.07
N GLN A 185 -3.25 24.45 -0.29
CA GLN A 185 -2.22 25.20 -1.01
C GLN A 185 -0.91 25.28 -0.21
N SER A 186 -0.94 25.38 1.12
CA SER A 186 0.26 25.35 1.95
C SER A 186 0.91 23.97 1.96
N LEU A 187 0.13 22.88 1.97
CA LEU A 187 0.64 21.52 1.85
C LEU A 187 1.26 21.29 0.47
N VAL A 188 0.60 21.74 -0.62
CA VAL A 188 1.15 21.67 -1.98
C VAL A 188 2.41 22.51 -2.12
N SER A 189 2.51 23.67 -1.45
CA SER A 189 3.73 24.50 -1.49
C SER A 189 4.86 23.91 -0.67
N LEU A 190 4.58 23.21 0.43
CA LEU A 190 5.60 22.49 1.21
C LEU A 190 6.14 21.28 0.46
N THR A 191 5.31 20.56 -0.30
CA THR A 191 5.75 19.43 -1.13
C THR A 191 6.53 19.87 -2.36
N ASN A 192 6.17 20.99 -2.99
CA ASN A 192 6.94 21.59 -4.09
C ASN A 192 8.31 22.08 -3.62
N ALA A 193 8.45 22.50 -2.35
CA ALA A 193 9.74 22.87 -1.76
C ALA A 193 10.65 21.66 -1.46
N ASN A 194 10.07 20.46 -1.27
CA ASN A 194 10.80 19.23 -0.94
C ASN A 194 10.92 18.22 -2.10
N GLY A 195 10.57 18.63 -3.33
CA GLY A 195 10.93 17.90 -4.56
C GLY A 195 10.15 16.62 -4.87
N SER A 196 9.11 16.27 -4.12
CA SER A 196 8.29 15.09 -4.45
C SER A 196 7.11 15.51 -5.35
N GLN A 197 7.32 15.46 -6.67
CA GLN A 197 6.28 15.67 -7.68
C GLN A 197 5.63 14.34 -8.05
N THR A 198 4.45 14.07 -7.52
CA THR A 198 3.45 13.29 -8.26
C THR A 198 2.25 14.18 -8.56
N ALA A 199 2.45 15.12 -9.48
CA ALA A 199 1.35 15.83 -10.12
C ALA A 199 0.63 14.87 -11.05
N GLY A 200 -0.29 14.09 -10.48
CA GLY A 200 -1.21 13.23 -11.22
C GLY A 200 -2.35 14.06 -11.80
N ALA A 201 -2.69 13.76 -13.03
CA ALA A 201 -3.67 14.34 -13.93
C ALA A 201 -4.88 15.01 -13.26
N ASN A 202 -5.20 16.22 -13.73
CA ASN A 202 -6.43 16.97 -13.58
C ASN A 202 -7.70 16.11 -13.73
N THR A 203 -8.25 15.63 -12.64
CA THR A 203 -9.57 14.99 -12.60
C THR A 203 -10.60 15.96 -12.02
N GLY A 204 -10.91 17.01 -12.77
CA GLY A 204 -11.95 17.99 -12.38
C GLY A 204 -11.42 19.18 -11.57
N LYS A 205 -12.06 20.33 -11.77
CA LYS A 205 -11.67 21.66 -11.22
C LYS A 205 -11.58 21.76 -9.68
N ASP A 206 -12.02 20.72 -8.94
CA ASP A 206 -12.24 20.77 -7.50
C ASP A 206 -11.61 19.61 -6.72
N SER A 207 -10.68 18.84 -7.31
CA SER A 207 -9.98 17.74 -6.64
C SER A 207 -8.46 17.90 -6.68
N HIS A 208 -7.81 17.75 -5.53
CA HIS A 208 -6.36 17.83 -5.39
C HIS A 208 -5.81 16.47 -4.97
N LEU A 209 -4.80 15.96 -5.67
CA LEU A 209 -4.08 14.76 -5.30
C LEU A 209 -2.91 15.13 -4.38
N PHE A 210 -2.88 14.50 -3.20
CA PHE A 210 -1.80 14.68 -2.24
C PHE A 210 -1.61 13.38 -1.44
N GLN A 211 -0.37 12.91 -1.32
CA GLN A 211 0.00 11.70 -0.57
C GLN A 211 -0.96 10.53 -0.83
N GLY A 212 -1.12 10.15 -2.12
CA GLY A 212 -1.96 9.04 -2.51
C GLY A 212 -3.47 9.21 -2.33
N TYR A 213 -3.95 10.39 -1.91
CA TYR A 213 -5.35 10.71 -1.68
C TYR A 213 -5.84 11.86 -2.56
N TYR A 214 -7.04 11.73 -3.09
CA TYR A 214 -7.78 12.85 -3.67
C TYR A 214 -8.58 13.56 -2.58
N PHE A 215 -8.45 14.88 -2.54
CA PHE A 215 -9.22 15.77 -1.66
C PHE A 215 -10.17 16.59 -2.51
N ARG A 216 -11.45 16.51 -2.21
CA ARG A 216 -12.51 17.23 -2.92
C ARG A 216 -13.35 18.04 -1.97
N THR A 217 -13.47 19.36 -2.25
CA THR A 217 -14.30 20.26 -1.46
C THR A 217 -15.73 20.31 -2.00
N ALA A 218 -16.71 20.44 -1.11
CA ALA A 218 -18.11 20.61 -1.47
C ALA A 218 -18.52 22.08 -1.47
N ASN A 219 -19.61 22.39 -2.19
CA ASN A 219 -20.25 23.69 -2.14
C ASN A 219 -20.78 24.00 -0.73
N LYS A 220 -20.91 25.28 -0.38
CA LYS A 220 -21.35 25.77 0.95
C LYS A 220 -22.71 25.21 1.39
N ASP A 221 -23.59 24.88 0.43
CA ASP A 221 -24.93 24.34 0.69
C ASP A 221 -24.94 22.83 0.99
N SER A 222 -23.80 22.14 0.80
CA SER A 222 -23.65 20.73 1.13
C SER A 222 -23.47 20.54 2.64
N ARG A 223 -23.99 19.42 3.18
CA ARG A 223 -23.73 19.02 4.57
C ARG A 223 -22.28 18.55 4.78
N ILE A 224 -21.61 18.15 3.71
CA ILE A 224 -20.24 17.70 3.69
C ILE A 224 -19.37 18.88 3.23
N ALA A 225 -18.24 19.08 3.88
CA ALA A 225 -17.28 20.12 3.56
C ALA A 225 -16.14 19.57 2.67
N LEU A 226 -15.69 18.35 2.96
CA LEU A 226 -14.57 17.71 2.27
C LEU A 226 -14.82 16.20 2.16
N VAL A 227 -14.38 15.61 1.04
CA VAL A 227 -14.22 14.17 0.87
C VAL A 227 -12.75 13.90 0.54
N ALA A 228 -12.11 13.00 1.30
CA ALA A 228 -10.80 12.49 1.01
C ALA A 228 -10.90 10.99 0.71
N TYR A 229 -10.37 10.55 -0.44
CA TYR A 229 -10.44 9.14 -0.86
C TYR A 229 -9.16 8.72 -1.60
N PRO A 230 -8.74 7.43 -1.46
CA PRO A 230 -7.50 6.96 -2.04
C PRO A 230 -7.49 7.08 -3.56
N ALA A 231 -6.36 7.48 -4.14
CA ALA A 231 -6.17 7.55 -5.58
C ALA A 231 -6.22 6.15 -6.22
N LYS A 232 -5.84 5.11 -5.46
CA LYS A 232 -5.93 3.72 -5.88
C LYS A 232 -6.25 2.84 -4.67
N TYR A 233 -7.46 2.27 -4.66
CA TYR A 233 -7.92 1.40 -3.59
C TYR A 233 -6.95 0.24 -3.33
N ARG A 234 -6.60 0.00 -2.05
CA ARG A 234 -5.62 -1.00 -1.59
C ARG A 234 -4.20 -0.85 -2.16
N SER A 235 -3.88 0.31 -2.72
CA SER A 235 -2.51 0.61 -3.14
C SER A 235 -2.04 1.94 -2.55
N SER A 236 -2.87 2.98 -2.55
CA SER A 236 -2.56 4.25 -1.90
C SER A 236 -3.37 4.47 -0.61
N GLY A 237 -4.41 3.68 -0.37
CA GLY A 237 -5.25 3.74 0.81
C GLY A 237 -6.43 2.78 0.70
N VAL A 238 -7.17 2.60 1.78
CA VAL A 238 -8.39 1.81 1.90
C VAL A 238 -9.56 2.69 2.30
N MET A 239 -9.36 3.51 3.34
CA MET A 239 -10.42 4.30 3.95
C MET A 239 -10.75 5.55 3.14
N THR A 240 -12.02 5.92 3.12
CA THR A 240 -12.51 7.21 2.64
C THR A 240 -12.95 8.05 3.82
N PHE A 241 -12.53 9.31 3.86
CA PHE A 241 -12.83 10.24 4.94
C PHE A 241 -13.79 11.33 4.46
N LEU A 242 -14.73 11.71 5.33
CA LEU A 242 -15.67 12.81 5.11
C LEU A 242 -15.58 13.79 6.25
N VAL A 243 -15.47 15.08 5.93
CA VAL A 243 -15.59 16.15 6.89
C VAL A 243 -16.95 16.85 6.71
N THR A 244 -17.74 16.92 7.76
CA THR A 244 -19.02 17.65 7.73
C THR A 244 -18.82 19.16 7.92
N GLN A 245 -19.84 19.96 7.56
CA GLN A 245 -19.84 21.41 7.84
C GLN A 245 -19.81 21.72 9.34
N LYS A 246 -20.15 20.75 10.20
CA LYS A 246 -20.07 20.87 11.67
C LYS A 246 -18.69 20.51 12.23
N GLY A 247 -17.72 20.16 11.36
CA GLY A 247 -16.38 19.80 11.77
C GLY A 247 -16.29 18.42 12.43
N VAL A 248 -17.06 17.45 11.96
CA VAL A 248 -16.94 16.05 12.37
C VAL A 248 -16.34 15.27 11.22
N VAL A 249 -15.33 14.46 11.51
CA VAL A 249 -14.68 13.56 10.55
C VAL A 249 -15.30 12.17 10.66
N TYR A 250 -15.69 11.61 9.53
CA TYR A 250 -16.21 10.25 9.40
C TYR A 250 -15.31 9.44 8.47
N GLU A 251 -15.26 8.13 8.68
CA GLU A 251 -14.51 7.20 7.84
C GLU A 251 -15.36 6.00 7.44
N LYS A 252 -15.05 5.45 6.26
CA LYS A 252 -15.66 4.22 5.73
C LYS A 252 -14.81 3.61 4.64
N ASP A 253 -14.67 2.27 4.65
CA ASP A 253 -14.19 1.53 3.48
C ASP A 253 -15.33 1.42 2.44
N LEU A 254 -15.17 2.09 1.30
CA LEU A 254 -16.12 2.05 0.18
C LEU A 254 -15.85 0.89 -0.79
N GLY A 255 -14.76 0.13 -0.55
CA GLY A 255 -14.37 -1.01 -1.36
C GLY A 255 -13.80 -0.66 -2.74
N PRO A 256 -13.74 -1.63 -3.67
CA PRO A 256 -13.07 -1.46 -4.96
C PRO A 256 -13.67 -0.36 -5.85
N ASN A 257 -14.89 0.06 -5.57
CA ASN A 257 -15.59 1.10 -6.34
C ASN A 257 -15.38 2.52 -5.78
N THR A 258 -14.46 2.71 -4.84
CA THR A 258 -14.19 3.99 -4.16
C THR A 258 -14.05 5.15 -5.15
N GLN A 259 -13.30 4.98 -6.24
CA GLN A 259 -13.09 6.00 -7.26
C GLN A 259 -14.39 6.51 -7.92
N THR A 260 -15.40 5.66 -8.01
CA THR A 260 -16.71 6.02 -8.61
C THR A 260 -17.66 6.58 -7.56
N VAL A 261 -17.63 6.01 -6.35
CA VAL A 261 -18.60 6.31 -5.29
C VAL A 261 -18.22 7.56 -4.50
N ALA A 262 -16.96 7.70 -4.11
CA ALA A 262 -16.51 8.79 -3.25
C ALA A 262 -16.79 10.21 -3.81
N PRO A 263 -16.57 10.50 -5.11
CA PRO A 263 -16.89 11.81 -5.69
C PRO A 263 -18.38 12.17 -5.61
N GLN A 264 -19.27 11.18 -5.50
CA GLN A 264 -20.72 11.38 -5.43
C GLN A 264 -21.21 11.62 -3.99
N MET A 265 -20.40 11.31 -2.98
CA MET A 265 -20.75 11.45 -1.55
C MET A 265 -21.13 12.88 -1.15
N MET A 266 -20.70 13.88 -1.91
CA MET A 266 -21.04 15.29 -1.69
C MET A 266 -22.55 15.57 -1.63
N ALA A 267 -23.36 14.73 -2.31
CA ALA A 267 -24.81 14.89 -2.42
C ALA A 267 -25.59 13.90 -1.53
N HIS A 268 -24.92 12.95 -0.88
CA HIS A 268 -25.59 11.87 -0.20
C HIS A 268 -25.69 12.06 1.34
N HIS A 269 -26.65 11.38 1.94
CA HIS A 269 -26.75 11.24 3.39
C HIS A 269 -25.77 10.15 3.86
N LEU A 270 -25.14 10.36 5.02
CA LEU A 270 -24.36 9.33 5.69
C LEU A 270 -25.28 8.17 6.08
N ASP A 271 -24.97 6.97 5.61
CA ASP A 271 -25.64 5.75 6.05
C ASP A 271 -25.00 5.22 7.36
N SER A 272 -25.56 4.14 7.90
CA SER A 272 -25.10 3.52 9.16
C SER A 272 -23.70 2.87 9.09
N GLY A 273 -23.08 2.82 7.92
CA GLY A 273 -21.75 2.26 7.75
C GLY A 273 -20.62 3.27 7.92
N TRP A 274 -20.92 4.55 8.19
CA TRP A 274 -19.92 5.57 8.49
C TRP A 274 -19.67 5.63 9.99
N HIS A 275 -18.41 5.58 10.37
CA HIS A 275 -17.95 5.71 11.75
C HIS A 275 -17.26 7.06 11.94
N ILE A 276 -17.26 7.59 13.16
CA ILE A 276 -16.44 8.76 13.50
C ILE A 276 -15.00 8.29 13.46
N ALA A 277 -14.16 8.99 12.69
CA ALA A 277 -12.75 8.67 12.60
C ALA A 277 -12.07 8.90 13.96
N GLU A 278 -11.27 7.94 14.40
CA GLU A 278 -10.37 8.12 15.54
C GLU A 278 -9.19 8.96 15.06
N LEU A 279 -9.09 10.18 15.57
CA LEU A 279 -7.99 11.09 15.26
C LEU A 279 -6.78 10.69 16.13
N PRO A 280 -5.55 10.69 15.58
CA PRO A 280 -4.34 10.32 16.30
C PRO A 280 -4.02 11.25 17.46
#